data_2b7deb1ecbc43b2f7ed252c8339df5a4
#
_entry.id   2b7deb1ecbc43b2f7ed252c8339df5a4
#
_cell.length_a   1.000
_cell.length_b   1.000
_cell.length_c   1.000
_cell.angle_alpha   90.00
_cell.angle_beta   90.00
_cell.angle_gamma   90.00
#
_symmetry.space_group_name_H-M   'P 1'
#
loop_
_entity.id
_entity.type
_entity.pdbx_description
1 polymer ?
#
loop_
_entity_poly.entity_id
_entity_poly.type
_entity_poly.pdbx_seq_one_letter_code
_entity_poly.pdbx_strand_id
1 'polypeptide(L)'
;MEKRVLIAVILSFIVLYAYQVMFPPPKPATGTGTGASKPSPTASSTATSTVPPTGASAATQQPAEAAPPISPAAAPLVADASERDIPVESSSVSAVFSTRGGVLKSWRLKKYQDVAKQPLELIPHTVPAGTPRPFTLSVGDQASDATLANGLFKPGTERIDLTSGQSTLTFEYADASGLTAKKEFRFTADQPYAIDFSATVQRSGKDLHPTVQWGPGIGSGVAAGSSSYDQASQPIFYRGGSVSRISPNKVAENAVQDGVLPFAGVDDHYFLAATLPGPQPIHVEYRTLEVPLTGATVAHFVDWSARFNTTPVKARYFLGPKDFDVLASVDRDLVRSIHFGIFAWLVVPLLRALKWVNGYVGNYGFSIIILTILINIAMFPLRHKSVVSMRKMQEIQPQVKAIQDRYANLKMTDPAKQKMNTELMSLYREAGVNPASGCVPMLLTFPVLLAFYAMLSVAIELRGAPFIGWIHDLSVRDPLYITPVLMGITQVIQTKMTPTTGDAMQQRMMLLMPLIMMSWLLFMPSGLVVYWTTSNLWAIGQQALTNRLIGPMKPRAVRPPAERRMKNVGGSRTDQAVKERK
;
A
#
# COMPACT_ATOMS: atom_id res chain seq x y z
N MET A 1 -25.16 -6.16 -31.76
CA MET A 1 -24.94 -5.39 -30.51
C MET A 1 -24.75 -6.30 -29.29
N GLU A 2 -25.42 -7.42 -29.24
CA GLU A 2 -25.36 -8.36 -28.08
C GLU A 2 -23.97 -8.86 -27.72
N LYS A 3 -23.13 -9.19 -28.71
CA LYS A 3 -21.74 -9.67 -28.44
C LYS A 3 -20.87 -8.61 -27.73
N ARG A 4 -21.02 -7.34 -28.06
CA ARG A 4 -20.24 -6.26 -27.44
C ARG A 4 -20.69 -5.95 -26.01
N VAL A 5 -21.99 -6.05 -25.72
CA VAL A 5 -22.54 -5.91 -24.37
C VAL A 5 -22.15 -7.10 -23.51
N LEU A 6 -22.20 -8.32 -24.07
CA LEU A 6 -21.74 -9.53 -23.39
C LEU A 6 -20.25 -9.47 -23.05
N ILE A 7 -19.41 -9.01 -23.99
CA ILE A 7 -17.97 -8.81 -23.77
C ILE A 7 -17.72 -7.77 -22.68
N ALA A 8 -18.45 -6.65 -22.67
CA ALA A 8 -18.32 -5.61 -21.64
C ALA A 8 -18.74 -6.12 -20.25
N VAL A 9 -19.81 -6.91 -20.16
CA VAL A 9 -20.25 -7.56 -18.91
C VAL A 9 -19.23 -8.60 -18.46
N ILE A 10 -18.74 -9.45 -19.35
CA ILE A 10 -17.70 -10.46 -19.04
C ILE A 10 -16.42 -9.76 -18.59
N LEU A 11 -15.98 -8.69 -19.25
CA LEU A 11 -14.83 -7.89 -18.84
C LEU A 11 -15.03 -7.27 -17.46
N SER A 12 -16.24 -6.77 -17.14
CA SER A 12 -16.55 -6.24 -15.80
C SER A 12 -16.50 -7.34 -14.73
N PHE A 13 -17.01 -8.54 -15.03
CA PHE A 13 -16.91 -9.69 -14.12
C PHE A 13 -15.46 -10.19 -14.00
N ILE A 14 -14.68 -10.20 -15.07
CA ILE A 14 -13.25 -10.56 -15.04
C ILE A 14 -12.48 -9.54 -14.18
N VAL A 15 -12.76 -8.24 -14.29
CA VAL A 15 -12.13 -7.21 -13.46
C VAL A 15 -12.51 -7.38 -11.99
N LEU A 16 -13.79 -7.64 -11.67
CA LEU A 16 -14.23 -7.91 -10.30
C LEU A 16 -13.65 -9.22 -9.75
N TYR A 17 -13.59 -10.25 -10.57
CA TYR A 17 -12.99 -11.53 -10.20
C TYR A 17 -11.47 -11.41 -10.01
N ALA A 18 -10.78 -10.72 -10.92
CA ALA A 18 -9.36 -10.44 -10.79
C ALA A 18 -9.06 -9.62 -9.53
N TYR A 19 -9.92 -8.65 -9.21
CA TYR A 19 -9.82 -7.90 -7.96
C TYR A 19 -9.95 -8.81 -6.72
N GLN A 20 -10.94 -9.73 -6.69
CA GLN A 20 -11.12 -10.67 -5.58
C GLN A 20 -9.97 -11.68 -5.45
N VAL A 21 -9.36 -12.08 -6.59
CA VAL A 21 -8.20 -12.99 -6.59
C VAL A 21 -6.92 -12.26 -6.18
N MET A 22 -6.75 -10.99 -6.59
CA MET A 22 -5.57 -10.18 -6.23
C MET A 22 -5.63 -9.62 -4.80
N PHE A 23 -6.85 -9.44 -4.26
CA PHE A 23 -7.08 -8.97 -2.90
C PHE A 23 -8.06 -9.92 -2.18
N PRO A 24 -7.63 -11.15 -1.86
CA PRO A 24 -8.49 -12.04 -1.10
C PRO A 24 -8.82 -11.37 0.25
N PRO A 25 -10.11 -11.32 0.63
CA PRO A 25 -10.48 -10.84 1.95
C PRO A 25 -9.75 -11.71 3.00
N PRO A 26 -9.31 -11.14 4.13
CA PRO A 26 -8.70 -11.91 5.20
C PRO A 26 -9.66 -13.05 5.55
N LYS A 27 -9.18 -14.31 5.47
CA LYS A 27 -9.97 -15.47 5.85
C LYS A 27 -10.46 -15.23 7.27
N PRO A 28 -11.78 -15.28 7.52
CA PRO A 28 -12.27 -15.30 8.90
C PRO A 28 -11.58 -16.46 9.59
N ALA A 29 -11.05 -16.22 10.77
CA ALA A 29 -10.48 -17.25 11.62
C ALA A 29 -11.55 -18.35 11.73
N THR A 30 -11.23 -19.55 11.30
CA THR A 30 -12.06 -20.74 11.46
C THR A 30 -12.16 -21.02 12.93
N GLY A 31 -13.16 -20.42 13.56
CA GLY A 31 -13.69 -20.92 14.81
C GLY A 31 -14.25 -22.30 14.50
N THR A 32 -13.70 -23.30 15.14
CA THR A 32 -14.21 -24.67 15.20
C THR A 32 -15.68 -24.64 15.61
N GLY A 33 -16.57 -24.67 14.64
CA GLY A 33 -17.99 -24.85 14.81
C GLY A 33 -18.28 -26.32 15.00
N THR A 34 -18.44 -26.74 16.24
CA THR A 34 -18.99 -28.00 16.65
C THR A 34 -20.40 -28.19 16.09
N GLY A 35 -20.56 -29.26 15.34
CA GLY A 35 -21.85 -29.71 14.85
C GLY A 35 -22.81 -30.06 15.98
N ALA A 36 -24.04 -29.63 15.81
CA ALA A 36 -25.16 -29.99 16.67
C ALA A 36 -25.50 -31.47 16.53
N SER A 37 -25.47 -32.19 17.63
CA SER A 37 -26.18 -33.45 17.83
C SER A 37 -27.04 -33.37 19.10
N LYS A 38 -28.25 -33.83 18.94
CA LYS A 38 -29.39 -33.85 19.87
C LYS A 38 -29.15 -34.68 21.13
N PRO A 39 -29.86 -34.39 22.22
CA PRO A 39 -29.62 -34.99 23.54
C PRO A 39 -30.40 -36.27 23.80
N SER A 40 -29.88 -37.14 24.67
CA SER A 40 -30.65 -37.94 25.66
C SER A 40 -29.72 -38.77 26.53
N PRO A 41 -30.23 -39.32 27.65
CA PRO A 41 -29.90 -38.81 28.97
C PRO A 41 -29.24 -39.85 29.93
N THR A 42 -28.79 -39.33 31.08
CA THR A 42 -28.74 -39.98 32.41
C THR A 42 -27.72 -41.09 32.64
N ALA A 43 -26.77 -40.86 33.52
CA ALA A 43 -26.66 -41.59 34.80
C ALA A 43 -25.51 -41.00 35.65
N SER A 44 -25.89 -40.71 36.87
CA SER A 44 -25.03 -40.40 38.02
C SER A 44 -24.12 -41.57 38.38
N SER A 45 -22.90 -41.26 38.81
CA SER A 45 -22.34 -41.92 40.00
C SER A 45 -21.16 -41.13 40.56
N THR A 46 -21.37 -40.72 41.77
CA THR A 46 -20.45 -40.24 42.79
C THR A 46 -19.41 -41.30 43.13
N ALA A 47 -18.14 -40.91 43.23
CA ALA A 47 -17.23 -41.55 44.16
C ALA A 47 -16.07 -40.63 44.54
N THR A 48 -16.11 -40.21 45.74
CA THR A 48 -15.08 -39.65 46.61
C THR A 48 -13.99 -40.68 46.86
N SER A 49 -12.70 -40.30 46.81
CA SER A 49 -11.74 -40.80 47.84
C SER A 49 -10.35 -40.18 47.66
N THR A 50 -9.96 -39.39 48.63
CA THR A 50 -8.80 -39.52 49.54
C THR A 50 -7.38 -39.53 48.94
N VAL A 51 -6.68 -38.47 49.28
CA VAL A 51 -5.21 -38.41 49.42
C VAL A 51 -4.77 -39.19 50.66
N PRO A 52 -3.60 -39.84 50.67
CA PRO A 52 -2.50 -39.30 51.43
C PRO A 52 -1.08 -39.48 50.79
N PRO A 53 -0.07 -38.95 51.48
CA PRO A 53 1.15 -38.47 50.81
C PRO A 53 2.34 -39.44 50.99
N THR A 54 3.42 -39.17 50.33
CA THR A 54 4.81 -39.42 50.74
C THR A 54 5.65 -40.01 49.62
N GLY A 55 6.75 -39.33 49.33
CA GLY A 55 7.79 -39.88 48.51
C GLY A 55 8.63 -38.75 47.84
N ALA A 56 9.40 -38.01 48.64
CA ALA A 56 10.44 -37.19 48.14
C ALA A 56 11.53 -38.07 47.50
N SER A 57 11.63 -38.01 46.17
CA SER A 57 12.80 -38.51 45.46
C SER A 57 13.61 -37.28 45.01
N ALA A 58 14.74 -37.06 45.63
CA ALA A 58 15.71 -36.05 45.28
C ALA A 58 16.22 -36.33 43.85
N ALA A 59 15.74 -35.51 42.90
CA ALA A 59 16.39 -35.41 41.59
C ALA A 59 17.71 -34.66 41.80
N THR A 60 18.78 -35.40 41.71
CA THR A 60 20.16 -34.89 41.62
C THR A 60 20.24 -33.89 40.49
N GLN A 61 20.37 -32.60 40.82
CA GLN A 61 20.73 -31.57 39.87
C GLN A 61 22.13 -31.90 39.37
N GLN A 62 22.22 -32.34 38.13
CA GLN A 62 23.45 -32.40 37.38
C GLN A 62 23.97 -30.95 37.25
N PRO A 63 25.22 -30.65 37.63
CA PRO A 63 25.76 -29.32 37.47
C PRO A 63 25.68 -28.94 36.01
N ALA A 64 25.11 -27.79 35.73
CA ALA A 64 25.13 -27.18 34.40
C ALA A 64 26.60 -27.12 33.94
N GLU A 65 26.90 -27.79 32.85
CA GLU A 65 28.22 -27.77 32.20
C GLU A 65 28.56 -26.30 31.94
N ALA A 66 29.58 -25.81 32.63
CA ALA A 66 30.05 -24.44 32.50
C ALA A 66 30.39 -24.20 31.02
N ALA A 67 29.79 -23.19 30.43
CA ALA A 67 30.13 -22.74 29.09
C ALA A 67 31.67 -22.60 28.99
N PRO A 68 32.30 -23.06 27.90
CA PRO A 68 33.75 -22.98 27.75
C PRO A 68 34.21 -21.55 27.96
N PRO A 69 35.35 -21.33 28.67
CA PRO A 69 35.85 -19.99 28.92
C PRO A 69 36.09 -19.28 27.58
N ILE A 70 35.45 -18.11 27.42
CA ILE A 70 35.70 -17.23 26.28
C ILE A 70 37.22 -16.94 26.31
N SER A 71 37.93 -17.42 25.30
CA SER A 71 39.38 -17.12 25.15
C SER A 71 39.56 -15.60 25.21
N PRO A 72 40.53 -15.08 25.95
CA PRO A 72 40.77 -13.65 26.05
C PRO A 72 40.92 -13.08 24.62
N ALA A 73 40.21 -12.00 24.35
CA ALA A 73 40.27 -11.32 23.05
C ALA A 73 41.75 -10.96 22.77
N ALA A 74 42.22 -11.27 21.56
CA ALA A 74 43.60 -10.99 21.16
C ALA A 74 43.84 -9.46 21.23
N ALA A 75 45.08 -9.09 21.66
CA ALA A 75 45.41 -7.67 21.80
C ALA A 75 45.28 -6.94 20.45
N PRO A 76 44.61 -5.78 20.40
CA PRO A 76 44.45 -5.01 19.17
C PRO A 76 45.80 -4.41 18.74
N LEU A 77 46.11 -4.50 17.44
CA LEU A 77 47.26 -3.88 16.79
C LEU A 77 46.90 -2.57 16.09
N VAL A 78 45.70 -2.54 15.47
CA VAL A 78 45.11 -1.34 14.89
C VAL A 78 43.67 -1.22 15.43
N ALA A 79 43.47 -0.26 16.32
CA ALA A 79 42.18 0.01 16.96
C ALA A 79 42.08 1.46 17.42
N ASP A 80 40.89 1.90 17.79
CA ASP A 80 40.70 3.15 18.50
C ASP A 80 40.98 2.96 20.02
N ALA A 81 41.28 4.04 20.71
CA ALA A 81 41.56 4.00 22.15
C ALA A 81 40.26 3.90 22.98
N SER A 82 39.15 4.41 22.48
CA SER A 82 37.84 4.42 23.14
C SER A 82 36.71 4.40 22.14
N GLU A 83 35.50 4.05 22.60
CA GLU A 83 34.31 4.19 21.77
C GLU A 83 34.00 5.66 21.53
N ARG A 84 33.90 6.03 20.26
CA ARG A 84 33.55 7.40 19.81
C ARG A 84 32.46 7.35 18.76
N ASP A 85 31.65 8.39 18.74
CA ASP A 85 30.64 8.63 17.75
C ASP A 85 31.20 9.52 16.63
N ILE A 86 31.09 9.06 15.38
CA ILE A 86 31.56 9.76 14.18
C ILE A 86 30.33 10.32 13.45
N PRO A 87 30.07 11.64 13.51
CA PRO A 87 28.95 12.25 12.82
C PRO A 87 29.23 12.41 11.33
N VAL A 88 28.18 12.13 10.53
CA VAL A 88 28.13 12.38 9.08
C VAL A 88 26.90 13.24 8.81
N GLU A 89 27.14 14.48 8.41
CA GLU A 89 26.09 15.46 8.18
C GLU A 89 25.94 15.76 6.70
N SER A 90 24.67 15.77 6.21
CA SER A 90 24.33 16.24 4.87
C SER A 90 23.12 17.18 4.91
N SER A 91 22.72 17.71 3.76
CA SER A 91 21.53 18.56 3.63
C SER A 91 20.22 17.84 4.04
N SER A 92 20.17 16.53 3.95
CA SER A 92 18.95 15.73 4.13
C SER A 92 19.02 14.72 5.27
N VAL A 93 20.24 14.36 5.70
CA VAL A 93 20.48 13.30 6.69
C VAL A 93 21.49 13.78 7.72
N SER A 94 21.28 13.37 8.99
CA SER A 94 22.24 13.42 10.07
C SER A 94 22.46 11.98 10.55
N ALA A 95 23.63 11.42 10.25
CA ALA A 95 24.00 10.05 10.63
C ALA A 95 25.08 10.04 11.70
N VAL A 96 25.09 8.98 12.52
CA VAL A 96 26.11 8.75 13.53
C VAL A 96 26.61 7.33 13.39
N PHE A 97 27.91 7.18 13.22
CA PHE A 97 28.60 5.88 13.25
C PHE A 97 29.34 5.71 14.56
N SER A 98 29.41 4.49 15.09
CA SER A 98 30.19 4.16 16.28
C SER A 98 31.49 3.50 15.86
N THR A 99 32.61 3.84 16.53
CA THR A 99 33.89 3.12 16.37
C THR A 99 33.80 1.71 16.91
N ARG A 100 32.87 1.41 17.84
CA ARG A 100 32.58 0.03 18.26
C ARG A 100 31.92 -0.73 17.13
N GLY A 101 32.61 -1.73 16.59
CA GLY A 101 32.13 -2.50 15.43
C GLY A 101 32.21 -1.74 14.11
N GLY A 102 32.48 -0.42 14.07
CA GLY A 102 32.41 0.40 12.86
C GLY A 102 31.01 0.33 12.20
N VAL A 103 29.94 0.60 12.97
CA VAL A 103 28.55 0.38 12.60
C VAL A 103 27.73 1.68 12.61
N LEU A 104 26.61 1.68 11.92
CA LEU A 104 25.66 2.79 11.94
C LEU A 104 24.83 2.75 13.24
N LYS A 105 24.86 3.85 14.00
CA LYS A 105 24.18 3.98 15.29
C LYS A 105 22.87 4.76 15.19
N SER A 106 22.83 5.78 14.32
CA SER A 106 21.68 6.66 14.14
C SER A 106 21.61 7.15 12.69
N TRP A 107 20.40 7.30 12.15
CA TRP A 107 20.14 7.82 10.82
C TRP A 107 18.88 8.67 10.83
N ARG A 108 19.04 10.00 10.96
CA ARG A 108 17.96 10.95 11.10
C ARG A 108 17.68 11.67 9.79
N LEU A 109 16.42 11.67 9.39
CA LEU A 109 15.94 12.36 8.20
C LEU A 109 15.54 13.79 8.57
N LYS A 110 16.28 14.80 8.09
CA LYS A 110 16.04 16.22 8.41
C LYS A 110 14.74 16.77 7.82
N LYS A 111 14.27 16.21 6.69
CA LYS A 111 13.05 16.64 5.99
C LYS A 111 11.77 16.02 6.55
N TYR A 112 11.89 15.01 7.40
CA TYR A 112 10.76 14.28 7.96
C TYR A 112 10.80 14.37 9.48
N GLN A 113 9.62 14.53 10.09
CA GLN A 113 9.49 14.68 11.53
C GLN A 113 8.77 13.47 12.13
N ASP A 114 9.09 13.19 13.38
CA ASP A 114 8.35 12.28 14.24
C ASP A 114 7.15 12.98 14.91
N VAL A 115 6.43 12.27 15.79
CA VAL A 115 5.29 12.81 16.53
C VAL A 115 5.68 13.93 17.50
N ALA A 116 6.96 13.99 17.93
CA ALA A 116 7.52 15.03 18.77
C ALA A 116 8.09 16.21 17.98
N LYS A 117 7.87 16.25 16.64
CA LYS A 117 8.41 17.26 15.71
C LYS A 117 9.94 17.31 15.67
N GLN A 118 10.61 16.22 16.05
CA GLN A 118 12.05 16.05 15.89
C GLN A 118 12.37 15.38 14.54
N PRO A 119 13.60 15.55 14.00
CA PRO A 119 14.03 14.81 12.83
C PRO A 119 13.82 13.30 13.01
N LEU A 120 13.17 12.67 12.03
CA LEU A 120 12.75 11.28 12.12
C LEU A 120 13.96 10.35 12.16
N GLU A 121 14.07 9.57 13.24
CA GLU A 121 15.08 8.51 13.38
C GLU A 121 14.60 7.22 12.72
N LEU A 122 15.41 6.66 11.81
CA LEU A 122 15.10 5.40 11.14
C LEU A 122 15.71 4.17 11.82
N ILE A 123 16.79 4.33 12.60
CA ILE A 123 17.42 3.22 13.31
C ILE A 123 16.82 3.10 14.71
N PRO A 124 16.13 2.01 15.04
CA PRO A 124 15.56 1.80 16.36
C PRO A 124 16.62 1.80 17.46
N HIS A 125 16.36 2.52 18.55
CA HIS A 125 17.24 2.55 19.72
C HIS A 125 16.78 1.61 20.84
N THR A 126 15.45 1.38 20.93
CA THR A 126 14.84 0.53 21.96
C THR A 126 14.86 -0.92 21.49
N VAL A 127 15.99 -1.59 21.64
CA VAL A 127 16.20 -2.98 21.24
C VAL A 127 16.99 -3.72 22.30
N PRO A 128 16.85 -5.06 22.42
CA PRO A 128 17.61 -5.86 23.36
C PRO A 128 19.11 -5.70 23.18
N ALA A 129 19.84 -5.80 24.28
CA ALA A 129 21.31 -5.85 24.25
C ALA A 129 21.77 -7.03 23.37
N GLY A 130 22.80 -6.81 22.55
CA GLY A 130 23.31 -7.83 21.63
C GLY A 130 22.62 -7.88 20.27
N THR A 131 21.56 -7.10 20.04
CA THR A 131 21.00 -6.96 18.69
C THR A 131 22.04 -6.31 17.76
N PRO A 132 22.37 -6.93 16.61
CA PRO A 132 23.34 -6.36 15.68
C PRO A 132 22.85 -5.01 15.15
N ARG A 133 23.78 -4.07 14.98
CA ARG A 133 23.49 -2.77 14.34
C ARG A 133 23.73 -2.86 12.83
N PRO A 134 23.16 -1.94 12.03
CA PRO A 134 23.45 -1.90 10.60
C PRO A 134 24.95 -1.88 10.30
N PHE A 135 25.37 -2.72 9.34
CA PHE A 135 26.74 -2.96 8.92
C PHE A 135 27.61 -3.76 9.92
N THR A 136 27.05 -4.45 10.90
CA THR A 136 27.80 -5.46 11.66
C THR A 136 28.26 -6.56 10.71
N LEU A 137 29.54 -6.97 10.82
CA LEU A 137 30.09 -8.07 10.03
C LEU A 137 30.12 -9.35 10.86
N SER A 138 29.82 -10.49 10.20
CA SER A 138 29.92 -11.83 10.75
C SER A 138 30.59 -12.74 9.73
N VAL A 139 31.48 -13.62 10.18
CA VAL A 139 32.17 -14.60 9.33
C VAL A 139 31.81 -16.05 9.69
N GLY A 140 30.85 -16.22 10.64
CA GLY A 140 30.37 -17.53 11.09
C GLY A 140 31.28 -18.22 12.12
N ASP A 141 32.30 -17.52 12.65
CA ASP A 141 33.12 -17.95 13.76
C ASP A 141 32.86 -17.08 14.99
N GLN A 142 32.34 -17.67 16.06
CA GLN A 142 31.85 -16.95 17.23
C GLN A 142 32.87 -15.96 17.82
N ALA A 143 34.15 -16.33 17.89
CA ALA A 143 35.20 -15.47 18.45
C ALA A 143 35.48 -14.27 17.54
N SER A 144 35.58 -14.50 16.22
CA SER A 144 35.75 -13.43 15.24
C SER A 144 34.52 -12.53 15.16
N ASP A 145 33.33 -13.11 15.21
CA ASP A 145 32.06 -12.36 15.15
C ASP A 145 31.93 -11.45 16.38
N ALA A 146 32.26 -11.94 17.58
CA ALA A 146 32.31 -11.13 18.79
C ALA A 146 33.32 -9.98 18.69
N THR A 147 34.48 -10.24 18.11
CA THR A 147 35.51 -9.22 17.87
C THR A 147 35.08 -8.19 16.83
N LEU A 148 34.52 -8.64 15.71
CA LEU A 148 34.00 -7.74 14.64
C LEU A 148 32.83 -6.87 15.11
N ALA A 149 31.99 -7.37 16.04
CA ALA A 149 30.87 -6.64 16.58
C ALA A 149 31.25 -5.64 17.67
N ASN A 150 32.24 -5.96 18.52
CA ASN A 150 32.59 -5.20 19.72
C ASN A 150 33.95 -4.51 19.67
N GLY A 151 34.81 -4.87 18.71
CA GLY A 151 36.14 -4.26 18.54
C GLY A 151 36.04 -2.76 18.26
N LEU A 152 37.03 -2.00 18.76
CA LEU A 152 37.10 -0.57 18.53
C LEU A 152 37.86 -0.31 17.22
N PHE A 153 37.12 -0.05 16.15
CA PHE A 153 37.68 0.27 14.85
C PHE A 153 38.28 1.67 14.82
N LYS A 154 39.47 1.81 14.25
CA LYS A 154 40.09 3.13 14.04
C LYS A 154 39.42 3.84 12.87
N PRO A 155 38.80 5.01 13.07
CA PRO A 155 38.21 5.77 11.99
C PRO A 155 39.27 6.53 11.19
N GLY A 156 39.07 6.69 9.88
CA GLY A 156 39.94 7.50 9.03
C GLY A 156 39.70 9.01 9.16
N THR A 157 38.49 9.39 9.63
CA THR A 157 38.09 10.78 9.85
C THR A 157 37.23 10.86 11.10
N GLU A 158 37.22 12.02 11.76
CA GLU A 158 36.44 12.23 12.99
C GLU A 158 35.03 12.79 12.73
N ARG A 159 34.83 13.39 11.56
CA ARG A 159 33.56 13.99 11.13
C ARG A 159 33.53 14.10 9.62
N ILE A 160 32.34 14.02 9.04
CA ILE A 160 32.07 14.32 7.64
C ILE A 160 30.94 15.35 7.57
N ASP A 161 31.19 16.47 6.88
CA ASP A 161 30.20 17.46 6.51
C ASP A 161 30.05 17.45 4.98
N LEU A 162 29.02 16.76 4.49
CA LEU A 162 28.79 16.54 3.06
C LEU A 162 27.91 17.67 2.49
N THR A 163 28.52 18.75 2.05
CA THR A 163 27.85 19.87 1.40
C THR A 163 27.80 19.74 -0.12
N SER A 164 28.83 19.12 -0.71
CA SER A 164 28.95 18.86 -2.15
C SER A 164 29.93 17.71 -2.40
N GLY A 165 29.87 17.13 -3.60
CA GLY A 165 30.80 16.08 -4.03
C GLY A 165 30.62 14.75 -3.32
N GLN A 166 31.73 14.08 -3.01
CA GLN A 166 31.79 12.79 -2.35
C GLN A 166 32.71 12.82 -1.13
N SER A 167 32.38 12.05 -0.12
CA SER A 167 33.23 11.83 1.06
C SER A 167 33.24 10.36 1.45
N THR A 168 34.36 9.91 2.04
CA THR A 168 34.56 8.51 2.44
C THR A 168 34.90 8.42 3.91
N LEU A 169 34.16 7.59 4.65
CA LEU A 169 34.45 7.19 6.02
C LEU A 169 35.04 5.78 6.00
N THR A 170 36.25 5.61 6.54
CA THR A 170 36.88 4.31 6.67
C THR A 170 36.97 3.89 8.14
N PHE A 171 36.85 2.60 8.38
CA PHE A 171 37.09 1.99 9.68
C PHE A 171 38.04 0.80 9.49
N GLU A 172 39.12 0.77 10.26
CA GLU A 172 40.15 -0.28 10.19
C GLU A 172 40.35 -0.93 11.56
N TYR A 173 40.52 -2.25 11.56
CA TYR A 173 40.79 -3.05 12.74
C TYR A 173 41.79 -4.13 12.40
N ALA A 174 42.72 -4.38 13.32
CA ALA A 174 43.63 -5.54 13.27
C ALA A 174 43.99 -5.99 14.68
N ASP A 175 44.15 -7.29 14.88
CA ASP A 175 44.57 -7.86 16.16
C ASP A 175 45.71 -8.90 16.03
N ALA A 176 46.24 -9.30 17.17
CA ALA A 176 47.33 -10.26 17.24
C ALA A 176 46.94 -11.70 16.83
N SER A 177 45.64 -12.01 16.66
CA SER A 177 45.17 -13.28 16.11
C SER A 177 45.31 -13.35 14.60
N GLY A 178 45.72 -12.26 13.96
CA GLY A 178 45.80 -12.10 12.52
C GLY A 178 44.45 -11.76 11.88
N LEU A 179 43.43 -11.42 12.68
CA LEU A 179 42.15 -10.91 12.16
C LEU A 179 42.33 -9.44 11.76
N THR A 180 42.04 -9.13 10.52
CA THR A 180 42.00 -7.76 10.00
C THR A 180 40.66 -7.49 9.36
N ALA A 181 40.10 -6.30 9.56
CA ALA A 181 38.86 -5.87 8.95
C ALA A 181 38.94 -4.40 8.52
N LYS A 182 38.48 -4.13 7.32
CA LYS A 182 38.33 -2.77 6.78
C LYS A 182 36.96 -2.57 6.26
N LYS A 183 36.30 -1.46 6.66
CA LYS A 183 35.03 -1.00 6.14
C LYS A 183 35.22 0.36 5.51
N GLU A 184 34.56 0.59 4.39
CA GLU A 184 34.54 1.85 3.67
C GLU A 184 33.10 2.24 3.34
N PHE A 185 32.70 3.43 3.75
CA PHE A 185 31.40 4.01 3.49
C PHE A 185 31.60 5.28 2.65
N ARG A 186 31.10 5.27 1.43
CA ARG A 186 31.18 6.41 0.53
C ARG A 186 29.81 7.07 0.42
N PHE A 187 29.78 8.37 0.66
CA PHE A 187 28.59 9.21 0.61
C PHE A 187 28.71 10.18 -0.55
N THR A 188 27.59 10.43 -1.23
CA THR A 188 27.50 11.38 -2.35
C THR A 188 26.42 12.42 -2.05
N ALA A 189 26.74 13.70 -2.19
CA ALA A 189 25.83 14.80 -1.84
C ALA A 189 24.51 14.76 -2.64
N ASP A 190 24.57 14.37 -3.91
CA ASP A 190 23.40 14.27 -4.80
C ASP A 190 22.50 13.07 -4.46
N GLN A 191 23.00 12.08 -3.72
CA GLN A 191 22.27 10.90 -3.30
C GLN A 191 22.34 10.70 -1.77
N PRO A 192 21.79 11.63 -0.98
CA PRO A 192 22.00 11.69 0.48
C PRO A 192 21.43 10.50 1.25
N TYR A 193 20.61 9.68 0.62
CA TYR A 193 20.00 8.48 1.22
C TYR A 193 20.68 7.18 0.77
N ALA A 194 21.73 7.26 -0.03
CA ALA A 194 22.49 6.12 -0.52
C ALA A 194 23.90 6.09 0.08
N ILE A 195 24.39 4.88 0.38
CA ILE A 195 25.72 4.61 0.91
C ILE A 195 26.36 3.54 0.03
N ASP A 196 27.46 3.84 -0.65
CA ASP A 196 28.27 2.81 -1.28
C ASP A 196 29.15 2.18 -0.20
N PHE A 197 28.92 0.92 0.11
CA PHE A 197 29.61 0.18 1.15
C PHE A 197 30.56 -0.85 0.57
N SER A 198 31.77 -0.90 1.15
CA SER A 198 32.74 -1.96 0.87
C SER A 198 33.32 -2.50 2.17
N ALA A 199 33.51 -3.80 2.25
CA ALA A 199 34.15 -4.44 3.40
C ALA A 199 35.08 -5.58 2.99
N THR A 200 36.23 -5.69 3.68
CA THR A 200 37.15 -6.82 3.62
C THR A 200 37.40 -7.34 5.02
N VAL A 201 37.41 -8.65 5.16
CA VAL A 201 37.82 -9.33 6.40
C VAL A 201 38.82 -10.39 6.02
N GLN A 202 39.96 -10.42 6.71
CA GLN A 202 41.00 -11.42 6.50
C GLN A 202 41.44 -12.03 7.83
N ARG A 203 41.86 -13.28 7.80
CA ARG A 203 42.52 -13.92 8.92
C ARG A 203 43.85 -14.52 8.45
N SER A 204 44.96 -14.06 9.04
CA SER A 204 46.32 -14.47 8.66
C SER A 204 46.60 -14.35 7.16
N GLY A 205 46.12 -13.24 6.55
CA GLY A 205 46.26 -12.95 5.12
C GLY A 205 45.31 -13.70 4.18
N LYS A 206 44.42 -14.56 4.71
CA LYS A 206 43.40 -15.25 3.91
C LYS A 206 42.09 -14.49 3.97
N ASP A 207 41.51 -14.20 2.81
CA ASP A 207 40.19 -13.56 2.70
C ASP A 207 39.10 -14.43 3.29
N LEU A 208 38.21 -13.81 4.07
CA LEU A 208 36.96 -14.37 4.55
C LEU A 208 35.78 -13.72 3.83
N HIS A 209 34.66 -14.45 3.73
CA HIS A 209 33.41 -13.95 3.12
C HIS A 209 32.47 -13.43 4.21
N PRO A 210 32.49 -12.15 4.55
CA PRO A 210 31.65 -11.66 5.62
C PRO A 210 30.17 -11.54 5.16
N THR A 211 29.30 -11.88 6.11
CA THR A 211 27.87 -11.54 6.07
C THR A 211 27.70 -10.16 6.67
N VAL A 212 26.99 -9.28 5.99
CA VAL A 212 26.62 -7.95 6.50
C VAL A 212 25.27 -8.07 7.20
N GLN A 213 25.25 -7.80 8.49
CA GLN A 213 24.02 -7.82 9.29
C GLN A 213 23.43 -6.43 9.35
N TRP A 214 22.09 -6.40 9.29
CA TRP A 214 21.29 -5.19 9.40
C TRP A 214 20.17 -5.41 10.40
N GLY A 215 20.32 -4.92 11.58
CA GLY A 215 19.28 -4.97 12.59
C GLY A 215 19.33 -3.76 13.51
N PRO A 216 18.23 -3.49 14.16
CA PRO A 216 16.88 -3.95 13.87
C PRO A 216 16.28 -3.10 12.75
N GLY A 217 15.62 -3.66 11.77
CA GLY A 217 14.88 -3.05 10.66
C GLY A 217 14.84 -1.52 10.55
N ILE A 218 13.64 -0.96 10.45
CA ILE A 218 13.42 0.50 10.41
C ILE A 218 12.24 0.90 11.30
N GLY A 219 12.28 2.15 11.81
CA GLY A 219 11.15 2.77 12.52
C GLY A 219 11.01 2.34 13.97
N SER A 220 9.80 2.51 14.51
CA SER A 220 9.50 2.24 15.93
C SER A 220 9.16 0.77 16.23
N GLY A 221 9.01 -0.07 15.22
CA GLY A 221 8.54 -1.45 15.36
C GLY A 221 7.08 -1.58 15.79
N VAL A 222 6.41 -0.47 16.07
CA VAL A 222 4.99 -0.44 16.42
C VAL A 222 4.23 0.02 15.18
N ALA A 223 3.27 -0.77 14.74
CA ALA A 223 2.28 -0.28 13.79
C ALA A 223 1.56 0.90 14.44
N ALA A 224 1.63 2.07 13.85
CA ALA A 224 0.97 3.25 14.39
C ALA A 224 -0.53 2.94 14.50
N GLY A 225 -1.00 2.82 15.74
CA GLY A 225 -2.21 2.08 16.09
C GLY A 225 -3.52 2.79 15.81
N SER A 226 -3.76 3.32 14.63
CA SER A 226 -5.06 3.90 14.33
C SER A 226 -5.50 3.89 12.87
N SER A 227 -4.65 3.48 11.96
CA SER A 227 -5.00 3.42 10.54
C SER A 227 -4.68 2.04 9.98
N SER A 228 -5.63 1.44 9.29
CA SER A 228 -5.39 0.25 8.45
C SER A 228 -4.39 0.49 7.32
N TYR A 229 -3.87 1.71 7.22
CA TYR A 229 -2.83 2.17 6.28
C TYR A 229 -1.42 2.16 6.87
N ASP A 230 -1.28 2.03 8.20
CA ASP A 230 0.03 1.93 8.82
C ASP A 230 0.55 0.50 8.68
N GLN A 231 1.44 0.32 7.74
CA GLN A 231 2.08 -0.96 7.48
C GLN A 231 3.25 -1.14 8.44
N ALA A 232 3.23 -2.22 9.22
CA ALA A 232 4.39 -2.62 10.01
C ALA A 232 5.60 -2.90 9.12
N SER A 233 6.80 -2.71 9.68
CA SER A 233 8.05 -3.03 9.02
C SER A 233 8.07 -4.50 8.60
N GLN A 234 8.39 -4.78 7.32
CA GLN A 234 8.35 -6.13 6.75
C GLN A 234 9.49 -6.36 5.75
N PRO A 235 9.93 -7.60 5.58
CA PRO A 235 10.86 -7.97 4.52
C PRO A 235 10.34 -7.59 3.15
N ILE A 236 11.23 -7.04 2.33
CA ILE A 236 10.97 -6.72 0.93
C ILE A 236 12.15 -7.17 0.07
N PHE A 237 11.87 -7.75 -1.08
CA PHE A 237 12.89 -8.07 -2.08
C PHE A 237 12.31 -8.04 -3.50
N TYR A 238 13.18 -7.80 -4.47
CA TYR A 238 12.83 -7.82 -5.88
C TYR A 238 13.50 -9.00 -6.56
N ARG A 239 12.70 -9.86 -7.21
CA ARG A 239 13.18 -11.05 -7.92
C ARG A 239 12.28 -11.35 -9.12
N GLY A 240 12.90 -11.70 -10.24
CA GLY A 240 12.14 -12.19 -11.41
C GLY A 240 11.12 -11.19 -11.97
N GLY A 241 11.37 -9.87 -11.86
CA GLY A 241 10.46 -8.84 -12.38
C GLY A 241 9.35 -8.41 -11.42
N SER A 242 9.27 -9.01 -10.22
CA SER A 242 8.25 -8.69 -9.22
C SER A 242 8.84 -8.39 -7.84
N VAL A 243 8.18 -7.47 -7.12
CA VAL A 243 8.48 -7.19 -5.71
C VAL A 243 7.65 -8.09 -4.83
N SER A 244 8.31 -8.76 -3.90
CA SER A 244 7.69 -9.60 -2.89
C SER A 244 7.86 -9.00 -1.50
N ARG A 245 6.84 -9.15 -0.66
CA ARG A 245 6.84 -8.77 0.75
C ARG A 245 6.43 -9.95 1.59
N ILE A 246 7.06 -10.11 2.74
CA ILE A 246 6.74 -11.17 3.68
C ILE A 246 6.10 -10.55 4.92
N SER A 247 4.86 -10.93 5.22
CA SER A 247 4.21 -10.48 6.45
C SER A 247 5.01 -10.92 7.67
N PRO A 248 5.15 -10.09 8.73
CA PRO A 248 5.99 -10.40 9.89
C PRO A 248 5.73 -11.77 10.52
N ASN A 249 4.47 -12.20 10.58
CA ASN A 249 4.06 -13.51 11.11
C ASN A 249 4.42 -14.71 10.20
N LYS A 250 4.94 -14.48 8.99
CA LYS A 250 5.35 -15.52 8.03
C LYS A 250 6.85 -15.48 7.72
N VAL A 251 7.60 -14.64 8.41
CA VAL A 251 9.05 -14.53 8.20
C VAL A 251 9.75 -15.86 8.51
N ALA A 252 9.37 -16.54 9.59
CA ALA A 252 9.97 -17.84 9.95
C ALA A 252 9.79 -18.92 8.87
N GLU A 253 8.67 -18.88 8.12
CA GLU A 253 8.40 -19.84 7.02
C GLU A 253 9.18 -19.51 5.74
N ASN A 254 9.58 -18.25 5.57
CA ASN A 254 10.20 -17.73 4.35
C ASN A 254 11.45 -16.89 4.67
N ALA A 255 12.21 -17.31 5.69
CA ALA A 255 13.32 -16.55 6.24
C ALA A 255 14.44 -16.30 5.22
N VAL A 256 14.68 -17.23 4.31
CA VAL A 256 15.82 -17.21 3.39
C VAL A 256 15.39 -16.90 1.96
N GLN A 257 16.14 -15.99 1.32
CA GLN A 257 15.99 -15.63 -0.08
C GLN A 257 17.34 -15.68 -0.78
N ASP A 258 17.46 -16.54 -1.79
CA ASP A 258 18.68 -16.76 -2.57
C ASP A 258 18.53 -16.28 -4.00
N GLY A 259 19.63 -15.84 -4.60
CA GLY A 259 19.72 -15.55 -6.03
C GLY A 259 20.10 -14.12 -6.36
N VAL A 260 19.88 -13.74 -7.62
CA VAL A 260 20.10 -12.37 -8.07
C VAL A 260 18.89 -11.52 -7.64
N LEU A 261 19.12 -10.68 -6.66
CA LEU A 261 18.13 -9.78 -6.10
C LEU A 261 18.58 -8.33 -6.39
N PRO A 262 17.97 -7.61 -7.34
CA PRO A 262 18.32 -6.21 -7.59
C PRO A 262 18.28 -5.36 -6.33
N PHE A 263 17.32 -5.63 -5.43
CA PHE A 263 17.35 -5.11 -4.06
C PHE A 263 16.70 -6.10 -3.08
N ALA A 264 17.14 -6.03 -1.82
CA ALA A 264 16.54 -6.75 -0.70
C ALA A 264 16.74 -5.97 0.60
N GLY A 265 15.80 -6.05 1.53
CA GLY A 265 15.85 -5.33 2.80
C GLY A 265 14.51 -5.33 3.53
N VAL A 266 14.20 -4.21 4.18
CA VAL A 266 12.98 -4.01 4.98
C VAL A 266 12.31 -2.71 4.57
N ASP A 267 11.00 -2.71 4.44
CA ASP A 267 10.23 -1.48 4.24
C ASP A 267 9.07 -1.37 5.23
N ASP A 268 8.65 -0.14 5.50
CA ASP A 268 7.38 0.19 6.10
C ASP A 268 6.48 0.91 5.08
N HIS A 269 5.48 1.64 5.53
CA HIS A 269 4.58 2.37 4.63
C HIS A 269 5.31 3.42 3.78
N TYR A 270 6.24 4.19 4.38
CA TYR A 270 6.87 5.38 3.78
C TYR A 270 8.37 5.27 3.57
N PHE A 271 9.05 4.35 4.25
CA PHE A 271 10.51 4.26 4.26
C PHE A 271 11.00 2.89 3.82
N LEU A 272 12.24 2.85 3.37
CA LEU A 272 12.92 1.66 2.89
C LEU A 272 14.37 1.64 3.38
N ALA A 273 14.81 0.49 3.91
CA ALA A 273 16.21 0.15 4.13
C ALA A 273 16.54 -1.09 3.31
N ALA A 274 17.37 -0.96 2.29
CA ALA A 274 17.67 -2.06 1.38
C ALA A 274 19.11 -2.05 0.90
N THR A 275 19.66 -3.24 0.64
CA THR A 275 20.90 -3.43 -0.11
C THR A 275 20.61 -3.59 -1.61
N LEU A 276 21.48 -3.03 -2.45
CA LEU A 276 21.52 -3.18 -3.89
C LEU A 276 22.85 -3.86 -4.25
N PRO A 277 22.88 -5.20 -4.32
CA PRO A 277 24.11 -5.97 -4.50
C PRO A 277 24.66 -5.93 -5.93
N GLY A 278 23.91 -5.36 -6.87
CA GLY A 278 24.22 -5.41 -8.30
C GLY A 278 23.86 -6.78 -8.91
N PRO A 279 24.52 -7.21 -10.00
CA PRO A 279 24.13 -8.40 -10.75
C PRO A 279 24.56 -9.72 -10.11
N GLN A 280 25.22 -9.70 -8.95
CA GLN A 280 25.70 -10.91 -8.29
C GLN A 280 24.61 -11.57 -7.44
N PRO A 281 24.59 -12.92 -7.36
CA PRO A 281 23.70 -13.60 -6.43
C PRO A 281 24.12 -13.37 -4.98
N ILE A 282 23.14 -13.17 -4.12
CA ILE A 282 23.31 -13.03 -2.69
C ILE A 282 22.41 -13.99 -1.94
N HIS A 283 22.77 -14.25 -0.68
CA HIS A 283 21.95 -14.97 0.29
C HIS A 283 21.45 -13.97 1.33
N VAL A 284 20.13 -13.80 1.43
CA VAL A 284 19.52 -12.89 2.41
C VAL A 284 18.69 -13.70 3.38
N GLU A 285 18.92 -13.49 4.67
CA GLU A 285 18.14 -14.11 5.74
C GLU A 285 17.43 -13.03 6.56
N TYR A 286 16.13 -13.24 6.82
CA TYR A 286 15.28 -12.37 7.62
C TYR A 286 14.91 -13.03 8.94
N ARG A 287 14.85 -12.25 10.02
CA ARG A 287 14.45 -12.69 11.35
C ARG A 287 13.51 -11.67 11.96
N THR A 288 12.52 -12.14 12.70
CA THR A 288 11.64 -11.27 13.50
C THR A 288 12.17 -11.13 14.91
N LEU A 289 12.12 -9.90 15.42
CA LEU A 289 12.46 -9.56 16.79
C LEU A 289 11.26 -8.89 17.43
N GLU A 290 10.76 -9.47 18.51
CA GLU A 290 9.69 -8.92 19.32
C GLU A 290 10.27 -8.27 20.58
N VAL A 291 9.95 -7.01 20.78
CA VAL A 291 10.42 -6.23 21.92
C VAL A 291 9.23 -5.77 22.73
N PRO A 292 9.03 -6.24 23.96
CA PRO A 292 7.98 -5.75 24.83
C PRO A 292 8.24 -4.27 25.18
N LEU A 293 7.24 -3.44 24.95
CA LEU A 293 7.21 -2.04 25.36
C LEU A 293 6.41 -1.87 26.66
N THR A 294 6.37 -0.64 27.18
CA THR A 294 5.54 -0.31 28.33
C THR A 294 4.05 -0.61 28.07
N GLY A 295 3.42 -1.40 28.94
CA GLY A 295 2.05 -1.87 28.78
C GLY A 295 1.97 -3.21 28.02
N ALA A 296 0.83 -3.46 27.38
CA ALA A 296 0.60 -4.68 26.57
C ALA A 296 1.09 -4.57 25.12
N THR A 297 1.79 -3.50 24.77
CA THR A 297 2.26 -3.23 23.41
C THR A 297 3.57 -3.94 23.15
N VAL A 298 3.66 -4.67 22.04
CA VAL A 298 4.89 -5.33 21.56
C VAL A 298 5.33 -4.63 20.28
N ALA A 299 6.61 -4.26 20.20
CA ALA A 299 7.21 -3.78 18.97
C ALA A 299 7.72 -4.98 18.15
N HIS A 300 7.37 -5.01 16.87
CA HIS A 300 7.81 -6.02 15.94
C HIS A 300 8.83 -5.43 14.99
N PHE A 301 10.06 -5.90 15.08
CA PHE A 301 11.14 -5.53 14.17
C PHE A 301 11.49 -6.69 13.25
N VAL A 302 12.12 -6.37 12.14
CA VAL A 302 12.67 -7.36 11.22
C VAL A 302 14.15 -7.08 11.03
N ASP A 303 14.98 -7.98 11.50
CA ASP A 303 16.41 -8.01 11.23
C ASP A 303 16.65 -8.73 9.90
N TRP A 304 17.71 -8.37 9.23
CA TRP A 304 18.14 -9.11 8.05
C TRP A 304 19.65 -9.13 7.91
N SER A 305 20.14 -10.09 7.18
CA SER A 305 21.55 -10.22 6.86
C SER A 305 21.72 -10.55 5.39
N ALA A 306 22.81 -10.07 4.80
CA ALA A 306 23.17 -10.34 3.42
C ALA A 306 24.57 -10.93 3.34
N ARG A 307 24.72 -12.14 2.78
CA ARG A 307 25.99 -12.77 2.50
C ARG A 307 26.29 -12.67 1.01
N PHE A 308 27.49 -12.21 0.71
CA PHE A 308 27.98 -11.99 -0.65
C PHE A 308 29.02 -13.06 -0.99
N ASN A 309 29.03 -13.48 -2.25
CA ASN A 309 29.98 -14.49 -2.74
C ASN A 309 31.31 -13.88 -3.21
N THR A 310 31.47 -12.55 -3.12
CA THR A 310 32.67 -11.84 -3.57
C THR A 310 33.41 -11.18 -2.40
N THR A 311 34.73 -11.10 -2.50
CA THR A 311 35.60 -10.37 -1.60
C THR A 311 36.46 -9.41 -2.42
N PRO A 312 36.47 -8.09 -2.11
CA PRO A 312 35.72 -7.42 -1.06
C PRO A 312 34.18 -7.44 -1.32
N VAL A 313 33.41 -7.44 -0.23
CA VAL A 313 31.98 -7.16 -0.32
C VAL A 313 31.81 -5.75 -0.87
N LYS A 314 30.99 -5.59 -1.90
CA LYS A 314 30.63 -4.28 -2.45
C LYS A 314 29.14 -4.27 -2.72
N ALA A 315 28.45 -3.34 -2.09
CA ALA A 315 27.02 -3.14 -2.33
C ALA A 315 26.64 -1.68 -2.04
N ARG A 316 25.65 -1.19 -2.75
CA ARG A 316 24.99 0.05 -2.40
C ARG A 316 23.89 -0.24 -1.39
N TYR A 317 23.73 0.62 -0.41
CA TYR A 317 22.64 0.59 0.55
C TYR A 317 21.80 1.85 0.40
N PHE A 318 20.51 1.69 0.45
CA PHE A 318 19.55 2.78 0.48
C PHE A 318 18.85 2.81 1.84
N LEU A 319 18.80 3.97 2.48
CA LEU A 319 18.09 4.17 3.73
C LEU A 319 17.38 5.52 3.69
N GLY A 320 16.10 5.52 3.39
CA GLY A 320 15.39 6.76 3.15
C GLY A 320 13.91 6.62 2.77
N PRO A 321 13.34 7.74 2.31
CA PRO A 321 11.94 7.82 1.96
C PRO A 321 11.62 7.09 0.65
N LYS A 322 10.43 6.50 0.55
CA LYS A 322 9.90 5.94 -0.70
C LYS A 322 9.33 7.06 -1.59
N ASP A 323 10.11 8.13 -1.81
CA ASP A 323 9.82 9.16 -2.79
C ASP A 323 10.20 8.67 -4.18
N PHE A 324 9.30 8.85 -5.15
CA PHE A 324 9.48 8.37 -6.52
C PHE A 324 10.78 8.90 -7.17
N ASP A 325 11.04 10.19 -7.03
CA ASP A 325 12.19 10.84 -7.68
C ASP A 325 13.49 10.48 -6.98
N VAL A 326 13.47 10.38 -5.64
CA VAL A 326 14.63 9.95 -4.84
C VAL A 326 15.01 8.51 -5.18
N LEU A 327 14.05 7.59 -5.19
CA LEU A 327 14.32 6.19 -5.55
C LEU A 327 14.83 6.06 -6.98
N ALA A 328 14.22 6.77 -7.94
CA ALA A 328 14.62 6.76 -9.34
C ALA A 328 16.04 7.33 -9.57
N SER A 329 16.48 8.26 -8.72
CA SER A 329 17.84 8.83 -8.79
C SER A 329 18.93 7.87 -8.33
N VAL A 330 18.58 6.92 -7.44
CA VAL A 330 19.51 5.91 -6.92
C VAL A 330 19.51 4.67 -7.80
N ASP A 331 18.32 4.10 -8.04
CA ASP A 331 18.14 2.94 -8.92
C ASP A 331 16.68 2.85 -9.41
N ARG A 332 16.48 2.51 -10.70
CA ARG A 332 15.14 2.39 -11.29
C ARG A 332 14.31 1.26 -10.69
N ASP A 333 14.93 0.18 -10.27
CA ASP A 333 14.23 -0.95 -9.69
C ASP A 333 13.74 -0.65 -8.27
N LEU A 334 14.39 0.26 -7.53
CA LEU A 334 13.91 0.73 -6.23
C LEU A 334 12.53 1.39 -6.30
N VAL A 335 12.19 2.05 -7.41
CA VAL A 335 10.85 2.63 -7.59
C VAL A 335 9.74 1.60 -7.47
N ARG A 336 10.02 0.34 -7.81
CA ARG A 336 9.08 -0.77 -7.68
C ARG A 336 8.74 -1.11 -6.23
N SER A 337 9.55 -0.62 -5.26
CA SER A 337 9.21 -0.72 -3.84
C SER A 337 7.97 0.08 -3.46
N ILE A 338 7.56 1.07 -4.27
CA ILE A 338 6.29 1.78 -4.08
C ILE A 338 5.16 0.94 -4.68
N HIS A 339 4.19 0.55 -3.86
CA HIS A 339 3.07 -0.27 -4.30
C HIS A 339 1.95 0.57 -4.94
N PHE A 340 2.10 0.95 -6.20
CA PHE A 340 1.08 1.70 -6.94
C PHE A 340 -0.12 0.86 -7.42
N GLY A 341 -0.11 -0.46 -7.20
CA GLY A 341 -1.15 -1.37 -7.68
C GLY A 341 -1.21 -1.49 -9.21
N ILE A 342 -2.31 -2.05 -9.71
CA ILE A 342 -2.53 -2.30 -11.16
C ILE A 342 -2.65 -1.01 -11.99
N PHE A 343 -2.93 0.11 -11.33
CA PHE A 343 -3.08 1.42 -11.98
C PHE A 343 -1.80 2.27 -11.95
N ALA A 344 -0.62 1.66 -11.71
CA ALA A 344 0.66 2.35 -11.67
C ALA A 344 0.91 3.25 -12.89
N TRP A 345 0.48 2.82 -14.08
CA TRP A 345 0.57 3.58 -15.34
C TRP A 345 -0.19 4.91 -15.31
N LEU A 346 -1.23 5.02 -14.47
CA LEU A 346 -2.00 6.26 -14.27
C LEU A 346 -1.55 7.00 -13.01
N VAL A 347 -1.13 6.28 -11.97
CA VAL A 347 -0.68 6.86 -10.69
C VAL A 347 0.58 7.72 -10.86
N VAL A 348 1.58 7.22 -11.60
CA VAL A 348 2.83 7.94 -11.80
C VAL A 348 2.64 9.31 -12.51
N PRO A 349 1.90 9.40 -13.64
CA PRO A 349 1.56 10.70 -14.22
C PRO A 349 0.78 11.62 -13.26
N LEU A 350 -0.16 11.07 -12.48
CA LEU A 350 -0.94 11.85 -11.51
C LEU A 350 -0.05 12.41 -10.40
N LEU A 351 0.89 11.61 -9.87
CA LEU A 351 1.84 12.05 -8.85
C LEU A 351 2.74 13.17 -9.38
N ARG A 352 3.26 13.02 -10.60
CA ARG A 352 4.05 14.09 -11.26
C ARG A 352 3.24 15.37 -11.45
N ALA A 353 1.98 15.23 -11.89
CA ALA A 353 1.08 16.37 -12.03
C ALA A 353 0.79 17.03 -10.68
N LEU A 354 0.59 16.24 -9.62
CA LEU A 354 0.40 16.76 -8.26
C LEU A 354 1.62 17.54 -7.78
N LYS A 355 2.84 17.00 -7.97
CA LYS A 355 4.11 17.67 -7.62
C LYS A 355 4.30 18.94 -8.44
N TRP A 356 3.98 18.89 -9.73
CA TRP A 356 4.05 20.06 -10.62
C TRP A 356 3.11 21.19 -10.16
N VAL A 357 1.83 20.88 -9.88
CA VAL A 357 0.87 21.86 -9.33
C VAL A 357 1.37 22.41 -8.00
N ASN A 358 1.88 21.53 -7.12
CA ASN A 358 2.39 21.95 -5.81
C ASN A 358 3.59 22.90 -5.91
N GLY A 359 4.41 22.77 -6.94
CA GLY A 359 5.52 23.69 -7.21
C GLY A 359 5.09 25.15 -7.41
N TYR A 360 3.85 25.40 -7.84
CA TYR A 360 3.27 26.73 -7.98
C TYR A 360 2.46 27.16 -6.76
N VAL A 361 1.77 26.22 -6.11
CA VAL A 361 0.79 26.50 -5.04
C VAL A 361 1.40 26.46 -3.66
N GLY A 362 2.42 25.63 -3.45
CA GLY A 362 3.11 25.46 -2.16
C GLY A 362 2.28 24.76 -1.08
N ASN A 363 1.09 24.20 -1.43
CA ASN A 363 0.20 23.51 -0.51
C ASN A 363 -0.44 22.30 -1.19
N TYR A 364 -0.17 21.11 -0.68
CA TYR A 364 -0.66 19.86 -1.29
C TYR A 364 -2.18 19.72 -1.23
N GLY A 365 -2.86 20.26 -0.22
CA GLY A 365 -4.33 20.23 -0.16
C GLY A 365 -4.99 21.02 -1.29
N PHE A 366 -4.51 22.23 -1.56
CA PHE A 366 -4.96 23.00 -2.73
C PHE A 366 -4.51 22.37 -4.04
N SER A 367 -3.35 21.74 -4.07
CA SER A 367 -2.86 21.02 -5.26
C SER A 367 -3.77 19.84 -5.61
N ILE A 368 -4.27 19.09 -4.61
CA ILE A 368 -5.26 18.03 -4.79
C ILE A 368 -6.55 18.61 -5.38
N ILE A 369 -7.05 19.73 -4.84
CA ILE A 369 -8.26 20.40 -5.33
C ILE A 369 -8.10 20.81 -6.80
N ILE A 370 -7.02 21.50 -7.14
CA ILE A 370 -6.74 21.96 -8.50
C ILE A 370 -6.62 20.79 -9.46
N LEU A 371 -5.83 19.79 -9.12
CA LEU A 371 -5.65 18.59 -9.96
C LEU A 371 -6.98 17.86 -10.16
N THR A 372 -7.80 17.75 -9.11
CA THR A 372 -9.15 17.16 -9.19
C THR A 372 -10.03 17.92 -10.16
N ILE A 373 -10.02 19.27 -10.10
CA ILE A 373 -10.79 20.12 -11.02
C ILE A 373 -10.31 19.93 -12.46
N LEU A 374 -8.99 19.98 -12.71
CA LEU A 374 -8.42 19.79 -14.05
C LEU A 374 -8.84 18.46 -14.68
N ILE A 375 -8.79 17.38 -13.92
CA ILE A 375 -9.20 16.06 -14.41
C ILE A 375 -10.72 16.02 -14.68
N ASN A 376 -11.51 16.61 -13.79
CA ASN A 376 -12.96 16.68 -14.00
C ASN A 376 -13.33 17.54 -15.22
N ILE A 377 -12.57 18.62 -15.51
CA ILE A 377 -12.71 19.42 -16.75
C ILE A 377 -12.41 18.54 -17.96
N ALA A 378 -11.31 17.80 -17.95
CA ALA A 378 -10.95 16.89 -19.04
C ALA A 378 -12.02 15.80 -19.29
N MET A 379 -12.64 15.32 -18.21
CA MET A 379 -13.72 14.31 -18.29
C MET A 379 -15.10 14.90 -18.56
N PHE A 380 -15.26 16.22 -18.50
CA PHE A 380 -16.57 16.91 -18.64
C PHE A 380 -17.34 16.50 -19.88
N PRO A 381 -16.77 16.52 -21.13
CA PRO A 381 -17.56 16.24 -22.33
C PRO A 381 -18.15 14.83 -22.33
N LEU A 382 -17.44 13.88 -21.75
CA LEU A 382 -17.87 12.48 -21.68
C LEU A 382 -18.95 12.28 -20.62
N ARG A 383 -18.80 12.89 -19.44
CA ARG A 383 -19.83 12.90 -18.39
C ARG A 383 -21.09 13.61 -18.84
N HIS A 384 -20.97 14.75 -19.55
CA HIS A 384 -22.11 15.49 -20.08
C HIS A 384 -22.94 14.62 -21.03
N LYS A 385 -22.32 13.96 -22.01
CA LYS A 385 -23.02 13.03 -22.93
C LYS A 385 -23.78 11.94 -22.18
N SER A 386 -23.21 11.42 -21.11
CA SER A 386 -23.85 10.38 -20.30
C SER A 386 -25.05 10.91 -19.50
N VAL A 387 -24.93 12.10 -18.87
CA VAL A 387 -26.06 12.73 -18.16
C VAL A 387 -27.22 13.00 -19.11
N VAL A 388 -26.94 13.49 -20.32
CA VAL A 388 -27.96 13.67 -21.37
C VAL A 388 -28.64 12.35 -21.71
N SER A 389 -27.88 11.27 -21.88
CA SER A 389 -28.43 9.94 -22.17
C SER A 389 -29.27 9.39 -21.01
N MET A 390 -28.83 9.56 -19.77
CA MET A 390 -29.63 9.19 -18.59
C MET A 390 -30.94 9.96 -18.47
N ARG A 391 -30.94 11.24 -18.80
CA ARG A 391 -32.19 12.03 -18.83
C ARG A 391 -33.18 11.49 -19.86
N LYS A 392 -32.74 11.21 -21.09
CA LYS A 392 -33.59 10.58 -22.11
C LYS A 392 -34.14 9.23 -21.62
N MET A 393 -33.35 8.47 -20.85
CA MET A 393 -33.83 7.24 -20.22
C MET A 393 -34.93 7.50 -19.19
N GLN A 394 -34.80 8.56 -18.37
CA GLN A 394 -35.85 8.95 -17.41
C GLN A 394 -37.15 9.39 -18.08
N GLU A 395 -37.09 10.06 -19.24
CA GLU A 395 -38.30 10.46 -20.00
C GLU A 395 -39.14 9.27 -20.41
N ILE A 396 -38.57 8.11 -20.66
CA ILE A 396 -39.27 6.87 -21.03
C ILE A 396 -39.56 5.95 -19.84
N GLN A 397 -39.10 6.31 -18.61
CA GLN A 397 -39.30 5.51 -17.41
C GLN A 397 -40.77 5.10 -17.15
N PRO A 398 -41.78 5.99 -17.33
CA PRO A 398 -43.20 5.59 -17.18
C PRO A 398 -43.59 4.44 -18.13
N GLN A 399 -43.05 4.43 -19.35
CA GLN A 399 -43.32 3.38 -20.34
C GLN A 399 -42.60 2.06 -19.97
N VAL A 400 -41.36 2.17 -19.48
CA VAL A 400 -40.58 1.03 -18.95
C VAL A 400 -41.34 0.38 -17.79
N LYS A 401 -41.82 1.20 -16.84
CA LYS A 401 -42.59 0.73 -15.70
C LYS A 401 -43.89 0.05 -16.13
N ALA A 402 -44.64 0.65 -17.05
CA ALA A 402 -45.90 0.06 -17.58
C ALA A 402 -45.66 -1.31 -18.26
N ILE A 403 -44.49 -1.53 -18.88
CA ILE A 403 -44.13 -2.83 -19.42
C ILE A 403 -43.81 -3.78 -18.27
N GLN A 404 -42.96 -3.38 -17.30
CA GLN A 404 -42.57 -4.20 -16.16
C GLN A 404 -43.78 -4.63 -15.32
N ASP A 405 -44.70 -3.73 -15.04
CA ASP A 405 -45.89 -4.01 -14.23
C ASP A 405 -46.80 -5.07 -14.90
N ARG A 406 -46.89 -5.11 -16.25
CA ARG A 406 -47.64 -6.15 -16.96
C ARG A 406 -47.10 -7.57 -16.74
N TYR A 407 -45.79 -7.68 -16.47
CA TYR A 407 -45.11 -8.96 -16.28
C TYR A 407 -44.67 -9.17 -14.81
N ALA A 408 -45.13 -8.33 -13.86
CA ALA A 408 -44.69 -8.33 -12.46
C ALA A 408 -44.96 -9.66 -11.75
N ASN A 409 -46.14 -10.27 -12.00
CA ASN A 409 -46.62 -11.47 -11.33
C ASN A 409 -46.01 -12.78 -11.88
N LEU A 410 -45.15 -12.72 -12.90
CA LEU A 410 -44.56 -13.90 -13.52
C LEU A 410 -43.26 -14.28 -12.80
N LYS A 411 -43.02 -15.59 -12.69
CA LYS A 411 -41.76 -16.13 -12.14
C LYS A 411 -40.56 -15.77 -13.06
N MET A 412 -39.36 -15.67 -12.49
CA MET A 412 -38.15 -15.33 -13.24
C MET A 412 -37.85 -16.29 -14.40
N THR A 413 -38.28 -17.54 -14.28
CA THR A 413 -38.09 -18.61 -15.27
C THR A 413 -39.16 -18.66 -16.36
N ASP A 414 -40.18 -17.80 -16.30
CA ASP A 414 -41.29 -17.81 -17.26
C ASP A 414 -40.83 -17.31 -18.66
N PRO A 415 -41.12 -18.04 -19.76
CA PRO A 415 -40.79 -17.63 -21.12
C PRO A 415 -41.37 -16.23 -21.49
N ALA A 416 -42.46 -15.81 -20.84
CA ALA A 416 -43.01 -14.48 -21.05
C ALA A 416 -42.07 -13.34 -20.56
N LYS A 417 -41.14 -13.61 -19.66
CA LYS A 417 -40.05 -12.65 -19.29
C LYS A 417 -39.13 -12.32 -20.46
N GLN A 418 -38.91 -13.26 -21.39
CA GLN A 418 -38.19 -12.96 -22.62
C GLN A 418 -38.96 -11.96 -23.51
N LYS A 419 -40.30 -12.07 -23.60
CA LYS A 419 -41.12 -11.12 -24.34
C LYS A 419 -41.02 -9.73 -23.71
N MET A 420 -41.07 -9.61 -22.38
CA MET A 420 -40.84 -8.36 -21.66
C MET A 420 -39.49 -7.72 -22.03
N ASN A 421 -38.40 -8.49 -22.02
CA ASN A 421 -37.09 -8.00 -22.40
C ASN A 421 -37.02 -7.53 -23.85
N THR A 422 -37.70 -8.24 -24.76
CA THR A 422 -37.79 -7.85 -26.16
C THR A 422 -38.58 -6.54 -26.33
N GLU A 423 -39.72 -6.38 -25.62
CA GLU A 423 -40.51 -5.14 -25.61
C GLU A 423 -39.69 -3.96 -25.03
N LEU A 424 -38.95 -4.18 -23.92
CA LEU A 424 -38.08 -3.15 -23.36
C LEU A 424 -36.96 -2.75 -24.33
N MET A 425 -36.33 -3.72 -24.99
CA MET A 425 -35.31 -3.42 -25.99
C MET A 425 -35.85 -2.68 -27.22
N SER A 426 -37.08 -2.99 -27.67
CA SER A 426 -37.71 -2.25 -28.76
C SER A 426 -38.00 -0.82 -28.35
N LEU A 427 -38.51 -0.61 -27.13
CA LEU A 427 -38.76 0.72 -26.58
C LEU A 427 -37.48 1.55 -26.51
N TYR A 428 -36.37 0.98 -26.02
CA TYR A 428 -35.08 1.67 -25.96
C TYR A 428 -34.57 2.06 -27.35
N ARG A 429 -34.72 1.16 -28.36
CA ARG A 429 -34.36 1.44 -29.75
C ARG A 429 -35.20 2.54 -30.35
N GLU A 430 -36.54 2.51 -30.16
CA GLU A 430 -37.46 3.54 -30.64
C GLU A 430 -37.20 4.93 -30.03
N ALA A 431 -36.82 4.94 -28.74
CA ALA A 431 -36.45 6.16 -28.04
C ALA A 431 -35.04 6.67 -28.38
N GLY A 432 -34.24 5.87 -29.10
CA GLY A 432 -32.87 6.20 -29.43
C GLY A 432 -31.94 6.26 -28.20
N VAL A 433 -32.26 5.50 -27.13
CA VAL A 433 -31.46 5.44 -25.89
C VAL A 433 -30.79 4.08 -25.74
N ASN A 434 -29.57 4.11 -25.18
CA ASN A 434 -28.86 2.89 -24.87
C ASN A 434 -28.88 2.67 -23.35
N PRO A 435 -29.47 1.57 -22.84
CA PRO A 435 -29.53 1.31 -21.40
C PRO A 435 -28.14 1.20 -20.75
N ALA A 436 -27.11 0.80 -21.52
CA ALA A 436 -25.75 0.75 -21.04
C ALA A 436 -25.08 2.12 -20.87
N SER A 437 -25.68 3.20 -21.40
CA SER A 437 -25.09 4.55 -21.29
C SER A 437 -25.06 5.10 -19.87
N GLY A 438 -25.89 4.57 -18.97
CA GLY A 438 -25.92 4.93 -17.55
C GLY A 438 -24.71 4.45 -16.76
N CYS A 439 -24.09 3.31 -17.13
CA CYS A 439 -22.92 2.78 -16.43
C CYS A 439 -21.58 3.25 -17.02
N VAL A 440 -21.55 3.82 -18.24
CA VAL A 440 -20.33 4.28 -18.92
C VAL A 440 -19.54 5.31 -18.08
N PRO A 441 -20.16 6.34 -17.44
CA PRO A 441 -19.41 7.27 -16.60
C PRO A 441 -18.76 6.59 -15.41
N MET A 442 -19.46 5.66 -14.77
CA MET A 442 -18.94 4.93 -13.64
C MET A 442 -17.71 4.12 -14.05
N LEU A 443 -17.81 3.38 -15.16
CA LEU A 443 -16.71 2.57 -15.68
C LEU A 443 -15.47 3.39 -16.02
N LEU A 444 -15.65 4.60 -16.54
CA LEU A 444 -14.56 5.51 -16.88
C LEU A 444 -13.96 6.21 -15.65
N THR A 445 -14.82 6.57 -14.68
CA THR A 445 -14.39 7.28 -13.47
C THR A 445 -13.67 6.35 -12.49
N PHE A 446 -14.01 5.07 -12.48
CA PHE A 446 -13.50 4.09 -11.54
C PHE A 446 -11.95 3.91 -11.60
N PRO A 447 -11.30 3.75 -12.77
CA PRO A 447 -9.85 3.70 -12.83
C PRO A 447 -9.17 4.96 -12.32
N VAL A 448 -9.74 6.14 -12.61
CA VAL A 448 -9.22 7.42 -12.12
C VAL A 448 -9.35 7.52 -10.60
N LEU A 449 -10.50 7.13 -10.06
CA LEU A 449 -10.74 7.08 -8.62
C LEU A 449 -9.74 6.16 -7.92
N LEU A 450 -9.55 4.94 -8.44
CA LEU A 450 -8.60 3.99 -7.85
C LEU A 450 -7.15 4.44 -7.97
N ALA A 451 -6.79 5.10 -9.07
CA ALA A 451 -5.45 5.66 -9.23
C ALA A 451 -5.19 6.81 -8.25
N PHE A 452 -6.18 7.71 -8.05
CA PHE A 452 -6.08 8.75 -7.02
C PHE A 452 -5.99 8.17 -5.62
N TYR A 453 -6.83 7.19 -5.31
CA TYR A 453 -6.77 6.48 -4.05
C TYR A 453 -5.40 5.86 -3.81
N ALA A 454 -4.89 5.10 -4.79
CA ALA A 454 -3.57 4.49 -4.71
C ALA A 454 -2.45 5.54 -4.56
N MET A 455 -2.52 6.64 -5.32
CA MET A 455 -1.56 7.74 -5.22
C MET A 455 -1.56 8.37 -3.82
N LEU A 456 -2.74 8.79 -3.35
CA LEU A 456 -2.86 9.52 -2.08
C LEU A 456 -2.58 8.64 -0.86
N SER A 457 -2.76 7.33 -0.95
CA SER A 457 -2.44 6.41 0.14
C SER A 457 -0.96 6.10 0.29
N VAL A 458 -0.14 6.22 -0.78
CA VAL A 458 1.29 5.86 -0.72
C VAL A 458 2.23 7.06 -0.92
N ALA A 459 1.69 8.23 -1.27
CA ALA A 459 2.49 9.43 -1.53
C ALA A 459 3.11 9.97 -0.24
N ILE A 460 4.41 9.80 -0.09
CA ILE A 460 5.15 10.32 1.08
C ILE A 460 5.13 11.84 1.14
N GLU A 461 4.90 12.50 0.02
CA GLU A 461 4.77 13.96 -0.11
C GLU A 461 3.62 14.53 0.72
N LEU A 462 2.61 13.71 1.05
CA LEU A 462 1.47 14.13 1.86
C LEU A 462 1.72 13.98 3.35
N ARG A 463 2.77 13.24 3.75
CA ARG A 463 3.10 12.99 5.14
C ARG A 463 3.61 14.29 5.80
N GLY A 464 2.89 14.74 6.84
CA GLY A 464 3.18 16.01 7.50
C GLY A 464 2.85 17.25 6.66
N ALA A 465 2.18 17.09 5.48
CA ALA A 465 1.79 18.21 4.63
C ALA A 465 0.53 18.89 5.18
N PRO A 466 0.59 20.18 5.59
CA PRO A 466 -0.58 20.89 6.09
C PRO A 466 -1.50 21.29 4.95
N PHE A 467 -2.80 21.41 5.27
CA PHE A 467 -3.79 21.94 4.33
C PHE A 467 -4.32 23.28 4.81
N ILE A 468 -5.38 23.28 5.59
CA ILE A 468 -6.03 24.49 6.12
C ILE A 468 -6.61 24.21 7.52
N GLY A 469 -6.56 25.23 8.38
CA GLY A 469 -7.15 25.19 9.72
C GLY A 469 -6.56 24.07 10.59
N TRP A 470 -7.38 23.09 10.93
CA TRP A 470 -7.03 21.97 11.83
C TRP A 470 -6.35 20.79 11.13
N ILE A 471 -6.29 20.75 9.79
CA ILE A 471 -5.64 19.68 9.03
C ILE A 471 -4.17 20.02 8.88
N HIS A 472 -3.34 19.43 9.76
CA HIS A 472 -1.89 19.66 9.77
C HIS A 472 -1.12 18.56 9.02
N ASP A 473 -1.78 17.46 8.68
CA ASP A 473 -1.20 16.34 7.95
C ASP A 473 -2.27 15.68 7.07
N LEU A 474 -2.06 15.73 5.75
CA LEU A 474 -2.98 15.16 4.76
C LEU A 474 -2.91 13.63 4.69
N SER A 475 -1.86 13.02 5.23
CA SER A 475 -1.68 11.56 5.22
C SER A 475 -2.42 10.84 6.35
N VAL A 476 -2.89 11.58 7.36
CA VAL A 476 -3.65 11.02 8.49
C VAL A 476 -5.13 11.40 8.41
N ARG A 477 -5.94 10.71 9.20
CA ARG A 477 -7.37 11.01 9.32
C ARG A 477 -7.60 12.43 9.87
N ASP A 478 -8.73 13.02 9.49
CA ASP A 478 -9.17 14.30 10.06
C ASP A 478 -9.49 14.15 11.56
N PRO A 479 -8.76 14.86 12.46
CA PRO A 479 -8.94 14.71 13.90
C PRO A 479 -10.33 15.19 14.39
N LEU A 480 -10.98 16.11 13.67
CA LEU A 480 -12.30 16.64 14.00
C LEU A 480 -13.44 15.99 13.22
N TYR A 481 -13.13 15.08 12.28
CA TYR A 481 -14.09 14.39 11.41
C TYR A 481 -15.00 15.33 10.59
N ILE A 482 -14.64 16.62 10.46
CA ILE A 482 -15.42 17.62 9.74
C ILE A 482 -15.42 17.30 8.23
N THR A 483 -14.24 16.98 7.66
CA THR A 483 -14.13 16.70 6.22
C THR A 483 -14.88 15.44 5.78
N PRO A 484 -14.87 14.30 6.51
CA PRO A 484 -15.71 13.15 6.18
C PRO A 484 -17.21 13.44 6.25
N VAL A 485 -17.65 14.22 7.25
CA VAL A 485 -19.05 14.62 7.36
C VAL A 485 -19.47 15.51 6.20
N LEU A 486 -18.66 16.52 5.84
CA LEU A 486 -18.89 17.38 4.67
C LEU A 486 -18.93 16.56 3.38
N MET A 487 -18.04 15.59 3.22
CA MET A 487 -18.04 14.66 2.09
C MET A 487 -19.35 13.86 2.06
N GLY A 488 -19.80 13.31 3.18
CA GLY A 488 -21.08 12.58 3.28
C GLY A 488 -22.28 13.43 2.88
N ILE A 489 -22.35 14.67 3.35
CA ILE A 489 -23.41 15.63 2.99
C ILE A 489 -23.39 15.90 1.47
N THR A 490 -22.23 16.23 0.93
CA THR A 490 -22.09 16.50 -0.52
C THR A 490 -22.43 15.27 -1.36
N GLN A 491 -22.08 14.06 -0.90
CA GLN A 491 -22.42 12.81 -1.57
C GLN A 491 -23.94 12.56 -1.59
N VAL A 492 -24.64 12.83 -0.48
CA VAL A 492 -26.13 12.72 -0.42
C VAL A 492 -26.76 13.71 -1.39
N ILE A 493 -26.31 14.98 -1.41
CA ILE A 493 -26.81 16.00 -2.34
C ILE A 493 -26.58 15.55 -3.79
N GLN A 494 -25.37 15.12 -4.12
CA GLN A 494 -25.02 14.62 -5.45
C GLN A 494 -25.90 13.43 -5.85
N THR A 495 -26.11 12.46 -4.95
CA THR A 495 -26.97 11.29 -5.22
C THR A 495 -28.41 11.70 -5.50
N LYS A 496 -28.96 12.64 -4.72
CA LYS A 496 -30.33 13.17 -4.96
C LYS A 496 -30.47 13.93 -6.29
N MET A 497 -29.40 14.61 -6.72
CA MET A 497 -29.42 15.36 -8.00
C MET A 497 -29.20 14.47 -9.22
N THR A 498 -28.58 13.30 -9.02
CA THR A 498 -28.28 12.37 -10.12
C THR A 498 -29.53 11.66 -10.59
N PRO A 499 -29.85 11.69 -11.89
CA PRO A 499 -31.01 10.99 -12.45
C PRO A 499 -30.87 9.48 -12.22
N THR A 500 -31.89 8.87 -11.61
CA THR A 500 -31.92 7.42 -11.39
C THR A 500 -33.07 6.79 -12.18
N THR A 501 -32.83 5.60 -12.74
CA THR A 501 -33.80 4.82 -13.51
C THR A 501 -34.22 3.54 -12.79
N GLY A 502 -33.79 3.34 -11.54
CA GLY A 502 -34.08 2.16 -10.74
C GLY A 502 -35.48 2.21 -10.08
N ASP A 503 -35.88 1.05 -9.56
CA ASP A 503 -37.09 0.92 -8.75
C ASP A 503 -36.94 1.62 -7.37
N ALA A 504 -38.05 1.72 -6.62
CA ALA A 504 -38.06 2.41 -5.32
C ALA A 504 -37.10 1.80 -4.30
N MET A 505 -36.87 0.48 -4.37
CA MET A 505 -35.93 -0.23 -3.49
C MET A 505 -34.49 0.14 -3.83
N GLN A 506 -34.15 0.14 -5.11
CA GLN A 506 -32.83 0.54 -5.59
C GLN A 506 -32.53 2.01 -5.27
N GLN A 507 -33.52 2.91 -5.40
CA GLN A 507 -33.37 4.31 -5.02
C GLN A 507 -33.10 4.49 -3.51
N ARG A 508 -33.79 3.73 -2.66
CA ARG A 508 -33.53 3.73 -1.21
C ARG A 508 -32.12 3.22 -0.88
N MET A 509 -31.68 2.13 -1.53
CA MET A 509 -30.31 1.62 -1.37
C MET A 509 -29.25 2.65 -1.80
N MET A 510 -29.49 3.36 -2.92
CA MET A 510 -28.58 4.43 -3.38
C MET A 510 -28.49 5.59 -2.39
N LEU A 511 -29.55 5.91 -1.65
CA LEU A 511 -29.53 6.95 -0.62
C LEU A 511 -28.84 6.47 0.69
N LEU A 512 -28.86 5.18 0.96
CA LEU A 512 -28.19 4.61 2.13
C LEU A 512 -26.68 4.46 1.92
N MET A 513 -26.24 4.19 0.68
CA MET A 513 -24.84 3.98 0.32
C MET A 513 -23.89 5.11 0.79
N PRO A 514 -24.21 6.41 0.63
CA PRO A 514 -23.38 7.50 1.14
C PRO A 514 -23.13 7.45 2.64
N LEU A 515 -24.09 6.99 3.44
CA LEU A 515 -23.94 6.87 4.89
C LEU A 515 -22.95 5.73 5.26
N ILE A 516 -23.05 4.60 4.57
CA ILE A 516 -22.11 3.48 4.73
C ILE A 516 -20.71 3.92 4.31
N MET A 517 -20.60 4.62 3.17
CA MET A 517 -19.30 5.14 2.74
C MET A 517 -18.71 6.17 3.70
N MET A 518 -19.55 7.06 4.24
CA MET A 518 -19.10 8.05 5.22
C MET A 518 -18.50 7.37 6.45
N SER A 519 -19.10 6.29 6.98
CA SER A 519 -18.58 5.57 8.14
C SER A 519 -17.20 4.97 7.89
N TRP A 520 -16.94 4.48 6.67
CA TRP A 520 -15.63 3.96 6.28
C TRP A 520 -14.59 5.09 6.10
N LEU A 521 -15.00 6.22 5.53
CA LEU A 521 -14.12 7.37 5.27
C LEU A 521 -13.73 8.15 6.53
N LEU A 522 -14.37 7.92 7.68
CA LEU A 522 -13.93 8.46 8.98
C LEU A 522 -12.48 8.05 9.34
N PHE A 523 -12.04 6.90 8.82
CA PHE A 523 -10.72 6.34 9.13
C PHE A 523 -9.68 6.59 8.03
N MET A 524 -10.07 7.27 6.95
CA MET A 524 -9.23 7.51 5.79
C MET A 524 -8.36 8.76 5.93
N PRO A 525 -7.21 8.83 5.23
CA PRO A 525 -6.39 10.04 5.15
C PRO A 525 -7.21 11.24 4.66
N SER A 526 -7.02 12.39 5.31
CA SER A 526 -7.75 13.63 5.00
C SER A 526 -7.53 14.10 3.56
N GLY A 527 -6.37 13.87 2.97
CA GLY A 527 -6.11 14.17 1.55
C GLY A 527 -7.06 13.44 0.59
N LEU A 528 -7.40 12.18 0.88
CA LEU A 528 -8.37 11.41 0.09
C LEU A 528 -9.78 11.97 0.25
N VAL A 529 -10.15 12.36 1.46
CA VAL A 529 -11.46 12.94 1.76
C VAL A 529 -11.62 14.31 1.06
N VAL A 530 -10.57 15.14 1.04
CA VAL A 530 -10.52 16.40 0.31
C VAL A 530 -10.73 16.17 -1.19
N TYR A 531 -10.00 15.22 -1.79
CA TYR A 531 -10.21 14.82 -3.20
C TYR A 531 -11.66 14.44 -3.47
N TRP A 532 -12.25 13.57 -2.63
CA TRP A 532 -13.61 13.09 -2.83
C TRP A 532 -14.65 14.19 -2.68
N THR A 533 -14.52 15.02 -1.65
CA THR A 533 -15.38 16.19 -1.42
C THR A 533 -15.34 17.14 -2.62
N THR A 534 -14.13 17.44 -3.14
CA THR A 534 -13.96 18.28 -4.33
C THR A 534 -14.62 17.68 -5.56
N SER A 535 -14.49 16.36 -5.76
CA SER A 535 -15.16 15.64 -6.86
C SER A 535 -16.68 15.69 -6.75
N ASN A 536 -17.24 15.58 -5.54
CA ASN A 536 -18.67 15.71 -5.29
C ASN A 536 -19.18 17.12 -5.60
N LEU A 537 -18.49 18.15 -5.10
CA LEU A 537 -18.83 19.56 -5.36
C LEU A 537 -18.80 19.86 -6.86
N TRP A 538 -17.78 19.38 -7.57
CA TRP A 538 -17.72 19.49 -9.03
C TRP A 538 -18.92 18.80 -9.71
N ALA A 539 -19.23 17.57 -9.29
CA ALA A 539 -20.34 16.81 -9.87
C ALA A 539 -21.69 17.50 -9.63
N ILE A 540 -21.90 18.08 -8.44
CA ILE A 540 -23.09 18.90 -8.12
C ILE A 540 -23.16 20.11 -9.05
N GLY A 541 -22.07 20.87 -9.20
CA GLY A 541 -21.98 22.02 -10.10
C GLY A 541 -22.25 21.64 -11.56
N GLN A 542 -21.61 20.57 -12.02
CA GLN A 542 -21.81 20.03 -13.37
C GLN A 542 -23.26 19.60 -13.60
N GLN A 543 -23.88 18.92 -12.64
CA GLN A 543 -25.27 18.48 -12.73
C GLN A 543 -26.23 19.68 -12.76
N ALA A 544 -26.01 20.69 -11.92
CA ALA A 544 -26.79 21.92 -11.90
C ALA A 544 -26.68 22.67 -13.24
N LEU A 545 -25.46 22.79 -13.80
CA LEU A 545 -25.24 23.40 -15.10
C LEU A 545 -25.95 22.62 -16.22
N THR A 546 -25.80 21.31 -16.24
CA THR A 546 -26.45 20.43 -17.22
C THR A 546 -27.96 20.52 -17.12
N ASN A 547 -28.50 20.59 -15.89
CA ASN A 547 -29.94 20.76 -15.66
C ASN A 547 -30.48 22.10 -16.22
N ARG A 548 -29.70 23.17 -16.08
CA ARG A 548 -30.06 24.48 -16.67
C ARG A 548 -29.99 24.47 -18.20
N LEU A 549 -28.98 23.86 -18.78
CA LEU A 549 -28.78 23.82 -20.24
C LEU A 549 -29.81 22.97 -20.97
N ILE A 550 -30.25 21.84 -20.39
CA ILE A 550 -31.19 20.92 -21.02
C ILE A 550 -32.65 21.34 -20.75
N GLY A 551 -32.90 22.16 -19.71
CA GLY A 551 -34.24 22.59 -19.29
C GLY A 551 -35.03 21.51 -18.51
N PRO A 552 -36.32 21.79 -18.18
CA PRO A 552 -37.17 20.89 -17.42
C PRO A 552 -37.47 19.59 -18.19
N MET A 553 -37.57 18.47 -17.45
CA MET A 553 -38.01 17.19 -18.05
C MET A 553 -39.42 17.29 -18.59
N LYS A 554 -39.61 16.93 -19.84
CA LYS A 554 -40.96 16.74 -20.45
C LYS A 554 -41.23 15.23 -20.46
N PRO A 555 -42.07 14.70 -19.55
CA PRO A 555 -42.46 13.30 -19.59
C PRO A 555 -43.06 12.96 -20.95
N ARG A 556 -42.52 12.01 -21.66
CA ARG A 556 -43.05 11.57 -22.93
C ARG A 556 -44.36 10.80 -22.66
N ALA A 557 -45.48 11.26 -23.19
CA ALA A 557 -46.76 10.62 -22.98
C ALA A 557 -46.69 9.13 -23.33
N VAL A 558 -47.29 8.29 -22.48
CA VAL A 558 -47.40 6.85 -22.73
C VAL A 558 -48.38 6.65 -23.89
N ARG A 559 -47.89 6.20 -25.05
CA ARG A 559 -48.81 5.78 -26.13
C ARG A 559 -49.45 4.45 -25.75
N PRO A 560 -50.77 4.33 -25.84
CA PRO A 560 -51.45 3.07 -25.58
C PRO A 560 -50.88 1.95 -26.47
N PRO A 561 -50.89 0.69 -26.02
CA PRO A 561 -50.33 -0.44 -26.78
C PRO A 561 -50.96 -0.61 -28.17
N ALA A 562 -52.24 -0.23 -28.34
CA ALA A 562 -52.96 -0.28 -29.62
C ALA A 562 -52.44 0.73 -30.67
N GLU A 563 -51.77 1.82 -30.25
CA GLU A 563 -51.22 2.83 -31.17
C GLU A 563 -49.73 2.59 -31.52
N ARG A 564 -49.14 1.55 -30.94
CA ARG A 564 -47.79 1.14 -31.32
C ARG A 564 -47.83 0.30 -32.58
N ARG A 565 -48.04 0.95 -33.73
CA ARG A 565 -47.84 0.27 -35.03
C ARG A 565 -46.44 -0.29 -35.06
N MET A 566 -46.33 -1.64 -35.12
CA MET A 566 -45.12 -2.26 -35.59
C MET A 566 -44.80 -1.69 -36.97
N LYS A 567 -43.74 -0.95 -37.13
CA LYS A 567 -43.18 -0.71 -38.45
C LYS A 567 -42.81 -2.09 -38.97
N ASN A 568 -43.63 -2.58 -39.90
CA ASN A 568 -43.32 -3.81 -40.62
C ASN A 568 -41.98 -3.62 -41.35
N VAL A 569 -40.92 -4.21 -40.79
CA VAL A 569 -39.66 -4.40 -41.48
C VAL A 569 -39.84 -5.61 -42.38
N GLY A 570 -40.67 -5.44 -43.39
CA GLY A 570 -41.04 -6.54 -44.26
C GLY A 570 -42.17 -6.16 -45.24
N GLY A 571 -42.26 -4.90 -45.54
CA GLY A 571 -43.24 -4.46 -46.51
C GLY A 571 -42.55 -3.85 -47.70
N SER A 572 -42.41 -4.60 -48.74
CA SER A 572 -42.52 -4.02 -50.08
C SER A 572 -42.01 -5.07 -51.10
N ARG A 573 -42.91 -5.81 -51.60
CA ARG A 573 -42.82 -6.35 -52.98
C ARG A 573 -44.20 -6.51 -53.64
N THR A 574 -45.28 -6.01 -53.00
CA THR A 574 -46.65 -6.12 -53.53
C THR A 574 -47.26 -4.82 -54.04
N ASP A 575 -46.63 -3.65 -53.82
CA ASP A 575 -47.20 -2.37 -54.31
C ASP A 575 -46.69 -1.92 -55.69
N GLN A 576 -45.75 -2.63 -56.30
CA GLN A 576 -45.36 -2.36 -57.68
C GLN A 576 -46.16 -3.13 -58.74
N ALA A 577 -46.90 -4.16 -58.34
CA ALA A 577 -47.71 -4.95 -59.28
C ALA A 577 -49.12 -4.38 -59.57
N VAL A 578 -49.55 -3.35 -58.87
CA VAL A 578 -50.89 -2.71 -59.05
C VAL A 578 -50.82 -1.42 -59.86
N LYS A 579 -49.65 -0.85 -60.13
CA LYS A 579 -49.47 0.36 -60.96
C LYS A 579 -49.20 0.12 -62.44
N GLU A 580 -49.04 -1.16 -62.88
CA GLU A 580 -48.87 -1.49 -64.29
C GLU A 580 -50.13 -2.04 -64.96
N ARG A 581 -51.30 -1.96 -64.31
CA ARG A 581 -52.60 -2.28 -64.91
C ARG A 581 -53.60 -1.15 -64.68
N LYS A 582 -53.33 0.03 -65.21
CA LYS A 582 -54.33 1.03 -65.63
C LYS A 582 -53.71 1.88 -66.73
#